data_530d6acc5876bad72d73881ecfe729c2
#
_entry.id   530d6acc5876bad72d73881ecfe729c2
#
_cell.length_a   1.000
_cell.length_b   1.000
_cell.length_c   1.000
_cell.angle_alpha   90.00
_cell.angle_beta   90.00
_cell.angle_gamma   90.00
#
_symmetry.space_group_name_H-M   'P 1'
#
loop_
_entity.id
_entity.type
_entity.pdbx_description
1 polymer ?
#
loop_
_entity_poly.entity_id
_entity_poly.type
_entity_poly.pdbx_seq_one_letter_code
_entity_poly.pdbx_strand_id
1 'polypeptide(L)'
;MKRGEIWWAELPLPTGHRPVVLISRDEAYIHRDFVTVAPVSRRVRAIPAEVPLGPEDGLPRNCAANLDSMTTIPKNLLQRYINDLEFSKMQAVDSAIHFALGLEN
;
A
#
# COMPACT_ATOMS: atom_id res chain seq x y z
N MET A 1 8.73 -4.28 -10.22
CA MET A 1 8.03 -3.47 -9.19
C MET A 1 7.80 -2.08 -9.72
N LYS A 2 6.60 -1.56 -9.49
CA LYS A 2 6.28 -0.17 -9.81
C LYS A 2 5.18 0.33 -8.87
N ARG A 3 5.05 1.64 -8.79
CA ARG A 3 4.07 2.30 -7.93
C ARG A 3 2.66 1.85 -8.26
N GLY A 4 1.87 1.53 -7.24
CA GLY A 4 0.50 1.07 -7.40
C GLY A 4 0.32 -0.44 -7.48
N GLU A 5 1.39 -1.20 -7.47
CA GLU A 5 1.29 -2.65 -7.37
C GLU A 5 0.99 -3.07 -5.94
N ILE A 6 0.27 -4.19 -5.81
CA ILE A 6 0.03 -4.82 -4.52
C ILE A 6 0.93 -6.05 -4.45
N TRP A 7 1.66 -6.17 -3.34
CA TRP A 7 2.58 -7.29 -3.11
C TRP A 7 2.38 -7.88 -1.73
N TRP A 8 2.59 -9.20 -1.60
CA TRP A 8 2.77 -9.82 -0.29
C TRP A 8 4.12 -9.39 0.27
N ALA A 9 4.13 -8.98 1.54
CA ALA A 9 5.35 -8.54 2.22
C ALA A 9 5.45 -9.20 3.58
N GLU A 10 6.69 -9.44 4.01
CA GLU A 10 6.97 -9.92 5.35
C GLU A 10 7.39 -8.72 6.19
N LEU A 11 6.45 -8.15 6.93
CA LEU A 11 6.71 -6.95 7.74
C LEU A 11 7.16 -7.35 9.14
N PRO A 12 7.88 -6.45 9.85
CA PRO A 12 8.25 -6.73 11.23
C PRO A 12 7.02 -6.99 12.10
N LEU A 13 7.17 -7.88 13.07
CA LEU A 13 6.11 -8.14 14.04
C LEU A 13 5.82 -6.86 14.83
N PRO A 14 4.57 -6.67 15.26
CA PRO A 14 3.43 -7.60 15.20
C PRO A 14 2.67 -7.59 13.87
N THR A 15 3.04 -6.75 12.92
CA THR A 15 2.31 -6.62 11.64
C THR A 15 2.39 -7.89 10.81
N GLY A 16 3.58 -8.45 10.63
CA GLY A 16 3.79 -9.73 10.00
C GLY A 16 3.49 -9.78 8.52
N HIS A 17 3.10 -10.96 8.05
CA HIS A 17 2.84 -11.24 6.64
C HIS A 17 1.51 -10.64 6.20
N ARG A 18 1.54 -9.75 5.20
CA ARG A 18 0.31 -9.15 4.67
C ARG A 18 0.54 -8.46 3.34
N PRO A 19 -0.55 -8.15 2.61
CA PRO A 19 -0.42 -7.35 1.39
C PRO A 19 -0.03 -5.91 1.73
N VAL A 20 0.72 -5.31 0.81
CA VAL A 20 1.05 -3.87 0.88
C VAL A 20 0.86 -3.26 -0.50
N VAL A 21 0.55 -1.96 -0.53
CA VAL A 21 0.49 -1.18 -1.77
C VAL A 21 1.80 -0.43 -1.90
N LEU A 22 2.44 -0.52 -3.07
CA LEU A 22 3.70 0.15 -3.34
C LEU A 22 3.44 1.64 -3.60
N ILE A 23 4.05 2.50 -2.80
CA ILE A 23 3.79 3.95 -2.81
C ILE A 23 4.95 4.75 -3.40
N SER A 24 6.18 4.25 -3.29
CA SER A 24 7.35 4.98 -3.79
C SER A 24 7.26 5.25 -5.29
N ARG A 25 7.93 6.30 -5.72
CA ARG A 25 8.07 6.59 -7.15
C ARG A 25 8.77 5.43 -7.87
N ASP A 26 8.49 5.26 -9.15
CA ASP A 26 8.95 4.08 -9.89
C ASP A 26 10.46 3.89 -9.87
N GLU A 27 11.23 4.97 -9.94
CA GLU A 27 12.68 4.89 -9.94
C GLU A 27 13.24 4.30 -8.64
N ALA A 28 12.50 4.40 -7.54
CA ALA A 28 12.96 3.89 -6.25
C ALA A 28 13.13 2.37 -6.27
N TYR A 29 12.31 1.66 -7.03
CA TYR A 29 12.41 0.19 -7.09
C TYR A 29 13.63 -0.28 -7.87
N ILE A 30 14.25 0.60 -8.64
CA ILE A 30 15.46 0.31 -9.40
C ILE A 30 16.70 0.74 -8.61
N HIS A 31 16.65 1.94 -8.01
CA HIS A 31 17.85 2.60 -7.49
C HIS A 31 17.97 2.61 -5.97
N ARG A 32 16.90 2.26 -5.23
CA ARG A 32 16.91 2.30 -3.77
C ARG A 32 16.80 0.91 -3.19
N ASP A 33 17.37 0.73 -2.01
CA ASP A 33 17.24 -0.52 -1.25
C ASP A 33 15.99 -0.53 -0.37
N PHE A 34 15.44 0.65 -0.08
CA PHE A 34 14.27 0.82 0.76
C PHE A 34 13.16 1.48 -0.06
N VAL A 35 11.93 1.04 0.17
CA VAL A 35 10.75 1.57 -0.51
C VAL A 35 9.63 1.80 0.49
N THR A 36 8.76 2.76 0.18
CA THR A 36 7.62 3.09 1.04
C THR A 36 6.39 2.32 0.58
N VAL A 37 5.68 1.74 1.54
CA VAL A 37 4.49 0.93 1.29
C VAL A 37 3.38 1.31 2.26
N ALA A 38 2.14 1.02 1.88
CA ALA A 38 0.98 1.14 2.76
C ALA A 38 0.47 -0.26 3.07
N PRO A 39 0.42 -0.66 4.35
CA PRO A 39 -0.08 -2.00 4.69
C PRO A 39 -1.57 -2.10 4.46
N VAL A 40 -2.01 -3.29 4.05
CA VAL A 40 -3.42 -3.59 3.85
C VAL A 40 -3.93 -4.36 5.06
N SER A 41 -4.99 -3.85 5.68
CA SER A 41 -5.55 -4.42 6.90
C SER A 41 -6.95 -4.96 6.65
N ARG A 42 -7.30 -6.06 7.30
CA ARG A 42 -8.66 -6.58 7.27
C ARG A 42 -9.62 -5.71 8.07
N ARG A 43 -9.10 -4.90 8.97
CA ARG A 43 -9.90 -3.98 9.75
C ARG A 43 -10.15 -2.71 8.96
N VAL A 44 -11.41 -2.52 8.53
CA VAL A 44 -11.82 -1.34 7.76
C VAL A 44 -12.51 -0.37 8.69
N ARG A 45 -11.97 0.86 8.77
CA ARG A 45 -12.52 1.91 9.66
C ARG A 45 -13.32 2.94 8.90
N ALA A 46 -13.26 2.94 7.57
CA ALA A 46 -13.93 3.92 6.70
C ALA A 46 -13.53 5.35 7.05
N ILE A 47 -12.25 5.60 7.19
CA ILE A 47 -11.69 6.93 7.48
C ILE A 47 -10.95 7.47 6.23
N PRO A 48 -10.74 8.80 6.13
CA PRO A 48 -10.12 9.38 4.94
C PRO A 48 -8.71 8.88 4.62
N ALA A 49 -7.99 8.36 5.62
CA ALA A 49 -6.65 7.82 5.40
C ALA A 49 -6.67 6.37 4.89
N GLU A 50 -7.85 5.77 4.69
CA GLU A 50 -7.98 4.41 4.20
C GLU A 50 -8.57 4.38 2.81
N VAL A 51 -8.13 3.39 2.02
CA VAL A 51 -8.71 3.11 0.71
C VAL A 51 -9.27 1.69 0.72
N PRO A 52 -10.60 1.53 0.57
CA PRO A 52 -11.21 0.20 0.53
C PRO A 52 -10.71 -0.61 -0.66
N LEU A 53 -10.34 -1.85 -0.41
CA LEU A 53 -9.90 -2.80 -1.41
C LEU A 53 -10.65 -4.11 -1.19
N GLY A 54 -10.62 -4.99 -2.19
CA GLY A 54 -11.30 -6.27 -2.07
C GLY A 54 -10.97 -7.23 -3.20
N PRO A 55 -11.85 -8.22 -3.43
CA PRO A 55 -11.62 -9.22 -4.47
C PRO A 55 -11.41 -8.63 -5.87
N GLU A 56 -12.05 -7.51 -6.16
CA GLU A 56 -11.87 -6.80 -7.43
C GLU A 56 -10.44 -6.31 -7.63
N ASP A 57 -9.68 -6.19 -6.54
CA ASP A 57 -8.29 -5.75 -6.57
C ASP A 57 -7.31 -6.92 -6.45
N GLY A 58 -7.81 -8.15 -6.54
CA GLY A 58 -6.98 -9.35 -6.44
C GLY A 58 -6.75 -9.85 -5.03
N LEU A 59 -7.52 -9.36 -4.06
CA LEU A 59 -7.36 -9.73 -2.65
C LEU A 59 -8.44 -10.74 -2.23
N PRO A 60 -8.17 -11.57 -1.21
CA PRO A 60 -9.12 -12.64 -0.86
C PRO A 60 -10.40 -12.16 -0.19
N ARG A 61 -10.41 -10.94 0.37
CA ARG A 61 -11.57 -10.42 1.10
C ARG A 61 -11.56 -8.91 1.13
N ASN A 62 -12.67 -8.31 1.59
CA ASN A 62 -12.73 -6.87 1.82
C ASN A 62 -11.73 -6.45 2.88
N CYS A 63 -11.02 -5.37 2.61
CA CYS A 63 -9.93 -4.87 3.44
C CYS A 63 -9.69 -3.40 3.08
N ALA A 64 -8.65 -2.80 3.63
CA ALA A 64 -8.32 -1.42 3.32
C ALA A 64 -6.81 -1.19 3.37
N ALA A 65 -6.31 -0.41 2.42
CA ALA A 65 -4.95 0.11 2.50
C ALA A 65 -4.95 1.26 3.51
N ASN A 66 -4.04 1.22 4.47
CA ASN A 66 -3.98 2.22 5.55
C ASN A 66 -2.82 3.17 5.29
N LEU A 67 -3.12 4.38 4.81
CA LEU A 67 -2.11 5.37 4.49
C LEU A 67 -1.57 6.09 5.73
N ASP A 68 -2.28 6.04 6.85
CA ASP A 68 -1.73 6.52 8.13
C ASP A 68 -0.60 5.64 8.64
N SER A 69 -0.53 4.41 8.16
CA SER A 69 0.50 3.46 8.58
C SER A 69 1.57 3.23 7.50
N MET A 70 1.70 4.15 6.56
CA MET A 70 2.78 4.07 5.57
C MET A 70 4.11 3.88 6.28
N THR A 71 4.94 3.00 5.72
CA THR A 71 6.24 2.70 6.30
C THR A 71 7.26 2.42 5.20
N THR A 72 8.52 2.70 5.48
CA THR A 72 9.61 2.43 4.56
C THR A 72 10.30 1.14 5.00
N ILE A 73 10.40 0.19 4.09
CA ILE A 73 10.91 -1.15 4.37
C ILE A 73 12.02 -1.51 3.41
N PRO A 74 12.91 -2.45 3.80
CA PRO A 74 13.84 -3.04 2.84
C PRO A 74 13.04 -3.68 1.69
N LYS A 75 13.47 -3.41 0.47
CA LYS A 75 12.80 -3.90 -0.74
C LYS A 75 12.72 -5.43 -0.76
N ASN A 76 13.69 -6.12 -0.18
CA ASN A 76 13.71 -7.58 -0.17
C ASN A 76 12.64 -8.21 0.73
N LEU A 77 11.89 -7.43 1.49
CA LEU A 77 10.75 -7.94 2.23
C LEU A 77 9.52 -8.15 1.34
N LEU A 78 9.54 -7.59 0.13
CA LEU A 78 8.48 -7.82 -0.86
C LEU A 78 8.69 -9.19 -1.49
N GLN A 79 7.71 -10.09 -1.33
CA GLN A 79 7.90 -11.49 -1.66
C GLN A 79 7.18 -11.93 -2.92
N ARG A 80 5.95 -11.47 -3.15
CA ARG A 80 5.17 -11.95 -4.28
C ARG A 80 4.19 -10.88 -4.76
N TYR A 81 4.20 -10.63 -6.07
CA TYR A 81 3.27 -9.75 -6.73
C TYR A 81 1.84 -10.31 -6.67
N ILE A 82 0.86 -9.42 -6.43
CA ILE A 82 -0.54 -9.80 -6.41
C ILE A 82 -1.28 -9.21 -7.61
N ASN A 83 -1.24 -7.88 -7.76
CA ASN A 83 -2.03 -7.21 -8.80
C ASN A 83 -1.61 -5.75 -8.91
N ASP A 84 -2.01 -5.11 -10.00
CA ASP A 84 -1.89 -3.66 -10.17
C ASP A 84 -3.21 -3.02 -9.74
N LEU A 85 -3.15 -1.92 -8.99
CA LEU A 85 -4.35 -1.13 -8.73
C LEU A 85 -4.76 -0.37 -9.98
N GLU A 86 -6.07 -0.29 -10.22
CA GLU A 86 -6.62 0.50 -11.31
C GLU A 86 -6.40 1.98 -11.03
N PHE A 87 -6.48 2.78 -12.10
CA PHE A 87 -6.22 4.22 -12.02
C PHE A 87 -7.10 4.90 -10.97
N SER A 88 -8.39 4.58 -10.93
CA SER A 88 -9.31 5.17 -9.96
C SER A 88 -8.92 4.85 -8.51
N LYS A 89 -8.44 3.64 -8.25
CA LYS A 89 -7.97 3.27 -6.92
C LYS A 89 -6.68 4.00 -6.58
N MET A 90 -5.80 4.19 -7.53
CA MET A 90 -4.57 4.96 -7.28
C MET A 90 -4.87 6.43 -7.01
N GLN A 91 -5.87 7.01 -7.67
CA GLN A 91 -6.32 8.37 -7.32
C GLN A 91 -6.80 8.43 -5.87
N ALA A 92 -7.55 7.42 -5.44
CA ALA A 92 -8.00 7.35 -4.05
C ALA A 92 -6.82 7.20 -3.08
N VAL A 93 -5.81 6.40 -3.45
CA VAL A 93 -4.59 6.26 -2.66
C VAL A 93 -3.87 7.61 -2.55
N ASP A 94 -3.72 8.33 -3.65
CA ASP A 94 -3.07 9.64 -3.64
C ASP A 94 -3.82 10.63 -2.76
N SER A 95 -5.14 10.65 -2.83
CA SER A 95 -5.95 11.50 -1.97
C SER A 95 -5.77 11.15 -0.49
N ALA A 96 -5.72 9.86 -0.18
CA ALA A 96 -5.51 9.41 1.19
C ALA A 96 -4.13 9.78 1.71
N ILE A 97 -3.10 9.77 0.84
CA ILE A 97 -1.75 10.21 1.19
C ILE A 97 -1.76 11.71 1.52
N HIS A 98 -2.38 12.52 0.69
CA HIS A 98 -2.49 13.96 0.93
C HIS A 98 -3.14 14.22 2.28
N PHE A 99 -4.21 13.50 2.59
CA PHE A 99 -4.87 13.63 3.87
C PHE A 99 -3.95 13.18 5.02
N ALA A 100 -3.36 12.00 4.90
CA ALA A 100 -2.57 11.41 5.97
C ALA A 100 -1.34 12.25 6.32
N LEU A 101 -0.75 12.91 5.32
CA LEU A 101 0.46 13.74 5.52
C LEU A 101 0.14 15.22 5.72
N GLY A 102 -1.14 15.59 5.73
CA GLY A 102 -1.52 17.00 5.94
C GLY A 102 -1.18 17.89 4.77
N LEU A 103 -1.14 17.37 3.55
CA LEU A 103 -0.81 18.13 2.36
C LEU A 103 -2.03 18.82 1.72
N GLU A 104 -3.19 18.62 2.31
CA GLU A 104 -4.43 19.24 1.84
C GLU A 104 -4.42 20.73 2.09
N ASN A 105 -5.07 21.45 1.21
CA ASN A 105 -5.24 22.89 1.34
C ASN A 105 -6.69 23.22 1.64
#